data_5c45a76d4d6b0ba19fc0d0420a9fe610
#
_entry.id   5c45a76d4d6b0ba19fc0d0420a9fe610
#
_cell.length_a   1.000
_cell.length_b   1.000
_cell.length_c   1.000
_cell.angle_alpha   90.00
_cell.angle_beta   90.00
_cell.angle_gamma   90.00
#
_symmetry.space_group_name_H-M   'P 1'
#
loop_
_entity.id
_entity.type
_entity.pdbx_description
1 polymer ?
#
loop_
_entity_poly.entity_id
_entity_poly.type
_entity_poly.pdbx_seq_one_letter_code
_entity_poly.pdbx_strand_id
1 'polypeptide(L)'
;MSLEKEKIVANTKKYFDTATKLGFMNSEFMKFLGPNFISAPASTMESLHNAFEGGLIDHLLRVASYAVKFNNALPETEQVDQNSLLKVCLLHQVGKANLYIDGPEWAKKNGKFYDFNNKLVSMRVSERSIYYATSNGITFTEEEYGAILMFDKTDDKMAEYHNSLLGDILKMANLFAIKHEKTIK
;
A
#
# COMPACT_ATOMS: atom_id res chain seq x y z
N MET A 1 8.59 -17.78 -1.57
CA MET A 1 7.22 -18.08 -2.09
C MET A 1 7.00 -17.13 -3.25
N SER A 2 6.43 -17.56 -4.37
CA SER A 2 6.04 -16.68 -5.49
C SER A 2 4.53 -16.78 -5.68
N LEU A 3 3.89 -15.67 -6.06
CA LEU A 3 2.51 -15.75 -6.54
C LEU A 3 2.49 -16.41 -7.91
N GLU A 4 1.46 -17.23 -8.15
CA GLU A 4 1.19 -17.71 -9.50
C GLU A 4 0.89 -16.53 -10.43
N LYS A 5 1.38 -16.59 -11.67
CA LYS A 5 1.20 -15.51 -12.66
C LYS A 5 -0.27 -15.13 -12.86
N GLU A 6 -1.16 -16.11 -12.85
CA GLU A 6 -2.60 -15.90 -12.95
C GLU A 6 -3.14 -15.05 -11.81
N LYS A 7 -2.66 -15.27 -10.58
CA LYS A 7 -3.05 -14.49 -9.42
C LYS A 7 -2.52 -13.06 -9.48
N ILE A 8 -1.30 -12.85 -9.97
CA ILE A 8 -0.77 -11.48 -10.21
C ILE A 8 -1.66 -10.74 -11.19
N VAL A 9 -2.03 -11.36 -12.31
CA VAL A 9 -2.92 -10.77 -13.32
C VAL A 9 -4.30 -10.45 -12.71
N ALA A 10 -4.89 -11.39 -11.98
CA ALA A 10 -6.20 -11.19 -11.35
C ALA A 10 -6.18 -10.06 -10.30
N ASN A 11 -5.14 -10.02 -9.45
CA ASN A 11 -4.96 -8.97 -8.46
C ASN A 11 -4.75 -7.60 -9.12
N THR A 12 -3.93 -7.54 -10.18
CA THR A 12 -3.67 -6.33 -10.95
C THR A 12 -4.98 -5.79 -11.54
N LYS A 13 -5.74 -6.66 -12.21
CA LYS A 13 -7.05 -6.28 -12.76
C LYS A 13 -7.97 -5.74 -11.66
N LYS A 14 -8.11 -6.46 -10.55
CA LYS A 14 -8.95 -6.06 -9.42
C LYS A 14 -8.55 -4.70 -8.84
N TYR A 15 -7.24 -4.44 -8.69
CA TYR A 15 -6.73 -3.16 -8.21
C TYR A 15 -7.15 -2.01 -9.12
N PHE A 16 -6.84 -2.11 -10.42
CA PHE A 16 -7.13 -1.04 -11.38
C PHE A 16 -8.63 -0.86 -11.61
N ASP A 17 -9.43 -1.93 -11.70
CA ASP A 17 -10.88 -1.86 -11.82
C ASP A 17 -11.50 -1.14 -10.60
N THR A 18 -11.03 -1.47 -9.39
CA THR A 18 -11.52 -0.83 -8.17
C THR A 18 -11.13 0.66 -8.14
N ALA A 19 -9.89 0.99 -8.42
CA ALA A 19 -9.40 2.37 -8.41
C ALA A 19 -10.06 3.25 -9.49
N THR A 20 -10.36 2.66 -10.65
CA THR A 20 -11.12 3.33 -11.73
C THR A 20 -12.57 3.57 -11.33
N LYS A 21 -13.21 2.57 -10.72
CA LYS A 21 -14.60 2.69 -10.22
C LYS A 21 -14.73 3.77 -9.15
N LEU A 22 -13.72 3.93 -8.31
CA LEU A 22 -13.63 4.97 -7.29
C LEU A 22 -13.30 6.36 -7.85
N GLY A 23 -13.00 6.46 -9.14
CA GLY A 23 -12.79 7.72 -9.86
C GLY A 23 -11.44 8.41 -9.63
N PHE A 24 -10.49 7.77 -8.92
CA PHE A 24 -9.18 8.38 -8.70
C PHE A 24 -8.09 7.86 -9.66
N MET A 25 -8.31 6.75 -10.36
CA MET A 25 -7.33 6.23 -11.32
C MET A 25 -7.51 6.90 -12.68
N ASN A 26 -6.54 7.69 -13.09
CA ASN A 26 -6.46 8.27 -14.42
C ASN A 26 -5.39 7.58 -15.29
N SER A 27 -5.40 7.85 -16.60
CA SER A 27 -4.47 7.23 -17.56
C SER A 27 -2.99 7.59 -17.30
N GLU A 28 -2.72 8.81 -16.80
CA GLU A 28 -1.37 9.27 -16.51
C GLU A 28 -0.79 8.55 -15.31
N PHE A 29 -1.56 8.42 -14.24
CA PHE A 29 -1.14 7.69 -13.05
C PHE A 29 -0.97 6.21 -13.33
N MET A 30 -1.88 5.59 -14.10
CA MET A 30 -1.75 4.20 -14.53
C MET A 30 -0.47 3.97 -15.34
N LYS A 31 -0.18 4.85 -16.29
CA LYS A 31 1.06 4.81 -17.10
C LYS A 31 2.31 5.03 -16.25
N PHE A 32 2.25 5.96 -15.28
CA PHE A 32 3.34 6.24 -14.36
C PHE A 32 3.67 5.03 -13.47
N LEU A 33 2.65 4.39 -12.89
CA LEU A 33 2.82 3.19 -12.08
C LEU A 33 3.44 2.05 -12.88
N GLY A 34 2.95 1.80 -14.08
CA GLY A 34 3.52 0.89 -15.06
C GLY A 34 3.81 -0.53 -14.56
N PRO A 35 4.66 -1.29 -15.28
CA PRO A 35 4.99 -2.67 -14.92
C PRO A 35 5.74 -2.80 -13.60
N ASN A 36 6.51 -1.79 -13.19
CA ASN A 36 7.24 -1.81 -11.93
C ASN A 36 6.31 -1.89 -10.72
N PHE A 37 5.15 -1.24 -10.77
CA PHE A 37 4.13 -1.36 -9.71
C PHE A 37 3.50 -2.76 -9.69
N ILE A 38 3.24 -3.33 -10.86
CA ILE A 38 2.64 -4.66 -11.00
C ILE A 38 3.55 -5.74 -10.39
N SER A 39 4.85 -5.64 -10.62
CA SER A 39 5.84 -6.60 -10.13
C SER A 39 6.37 -6.29 -8.73
N ALA A 40 6.10 -5.09 -8.18
CA ALA A 40 6.67 -4.65 -6.91
C ALA A 40 6.38 -5.62 -5.75
N PRO A 41 7.38 -5.96 -4.92
CA PRO A 41 7.16 -6.65 -3.65
C PRO A 41 6.65 -5.68 -2.57
N ALA A 42 5.97 -6.19 -1.55
CA ALA A 42 5.57 -5.38 -0.40
C ALA A 42 6.72 -5.16 0.60
N SER A 43 7.73 -6.03 0.61
CA SER A 43 8.90 -5.95 1.48
C SER A 43 10.14 -6.58 0.84
N THR A 44 11.29 -6.48 1.52
CA THR A 44 12.59 -6.91 0.98
C THR A 44 13.01 -8.32 1.40
N MET A 45 12.46 -8.85 2.51
CA MET A 45 12.95 -10.08 3.14
C MET A 45 11.85 -11.11 3.29
N GLU A 46 12.22 -12.38 3.17
CA GLU A 46 11.33 -13.52 3.39
C GLU A 46 10.66 -13.52 4.78
N SER A 47 11.37 -13.09 5.81
CA SER A 47 10.85 -12.96 7.17
C SER A 47 9.79 -11.85 7.35
N LEU A 48 9.67 -10.97 6.37
CA LEU A 48 8.67 -9.91 6.32
C LEU A 48 7.44 -10.39 5.51
N HIS A 49 6.54 -9.47 5.20
CA HIS A 49 5.31 -9.76 4.48
C HIS A 49 5.50 -9.61 2.96
N ASN A 50 4.93 -10.51 2.18
CA ASN A 50 4.83 -10.45 0.72
C ASN A 50 6.11 -9.98 -0.02
N ALA A 51 7.27 -10.57 0.35
CA ALA A 51 8.56 -10.31 -0.29
C ALA A 51 8.70 -11.12 -1.59
N PHE A 52 7.79 -10.92 -2.55
CA PHE A 52 7.74 -11.62 -3.84
C PHE A 52 7.12 -10.73 -4.92
N GLU A 53 7.31 -11.09 -6.17
CA GLU A 53 6.76 -10.40 -7.33
C GLU A 53 5.22 -10.28 -7.24
N GLY A 54 4.68 -9.06 -7.43
CA GLY A 54 3.25 -8.75 -7.28
C GLY A 54 2.76 -8.66 -5.83
N GLY A 55 3.67 -8.82 -4.86
CA GLY A 55 3.35 -8.81 -3.43
C GLY A 55 2.76 -7.49 -2.93
N LEU A 56 3.13 -6.36 -3.54
CA LEU A 56 2.60 -5.05 -3.16
C LEU A 56 1.09 -4.97 -3.44
N ILE A 57 0.65 -5.29 -4.64
CA ILE A 57 -0.78 -5.24 -5.00
C ILE A 57 -1.59 -6.23 -4.17
N ASP A 58 -1.09 -7.45 -3.94
CA ASP A 58 -1.74 -8.43 -3.06
C ASP A 58 -1.94 -7.87 -1.65
N HIS A 59 -0.92 -7.21 -1.11
CA HIS A 59 -0.97 -6.55 0.19
C HIS A 59 -2.00 -5.40 0.22
N LEU A 60 -1.97 -4.48 -0.75
CA LEU A 60 -2.90 -3.35 -0.82
C LEU A 60 -4.37 -3.80 -0.86
N LEU A 61 -4.67 -4.82 -1.67
CA LEU A 61 -6.00 -5.40 -1.74
C LEU A 61 -6.42 -6.08 -0.43
N ARG A 62 -5.49 -6.70 0.28
CA ARG A 62 -5.74 -7.30 1.59
C ARG A 62 -6.01 -6.25 2.66
N VAL A 63 -5.22 -5.17 2.67
CA VAL A 63 -5.46 -4.00 3.54
C VAL A 63 -6.86 -3.45 3.29
N ALA A 64 -7.22 -3.19 2.03
CA ALA A 64 -8.56 -2.71 1.68
C ALA A 64 -9.67 -3.66 2.17
N SER A 65 -9.46 -4.97 2.05
CA SER A 65 -10.43 -5.98 2.54
C SER A 65 -10.61 -5.94 4.06
N TYR A 66 -9.53 -5.79 4.83
CA TYR A 66 -9.62 -5.65 6.29
C TYR A 66 -10.24 -4.32 6.69
N ALA A 67 -9.88 -3.22 6.03
CA ALA A 67 -10.41 -1.90 6.31
C ALA A 67 -11.93 -1.85 6.16
N VAL A 68 -12.47 -2.43 5.07
CA VAL A 68 -13.92 -2.54 4.87
C VAL A 68 -14.59 -3.35 5.98
N LYS A 69 -13.99 -4.45 6.42
CA LYS A 69 -14.53 -5.25 7.52
C LYS A 69 -14.57 -4.48 8.84
N PHE A 70 -13.50 -3.73 9.15
CA PHE A 70 -13.44 -2.92 10.35
C PHE A 70 -14.44 -1.78 10.32
N ASN A 71 -14.55 -1.07 9.19
CA ASN A 71 -15.53 -0.01 9.01
C ASN A 71 -16.97 -0.53 9.18
N ASN A 72 -17.29 -1.65 8.54
CA ASN A 72 -18.63 -2.26 8.63
C ASN A 72 -18.95 -2.85 10.01
N ALA A 73 -17.97 -3.03 10.88
CA ALA A 73 -18.21 -3.45 12.27
C ALA A 73 -18.60 -2.28 13.20
N LEU A 74 -18.42 -1.04 12.72
CA LEU A 74 -18.86 0.16 13.44
C LEU A 74 -20.36 0.42 13.20
N PRO A 75 -21.04 1.11 14.13
CA PRO A 75 -22.38 1.64 13.87
C PRO A 75 -22.37 2.53 12.61
N GLU A 76 -23.44 2.51 11.81
CA GLU A 76 -23.51 3.28 10.55
C GLU A 76 -23.19 4.77 10.72
N THR A 77 -23.57 5.36 11.86
CA THR A 77 -23.32 6.78 12.19
C THR A 77 -21.86 7.10 12.50
N GLU A 78 -21.04 6.07 12.73
CA GLU A 78 -19.61 6.19 13.05
C GLU A 78 -18.72 5.72 11.91
N GLN A 79 -19.30 5.16 10.85
CA GLN A 79 -18.53 4.69 9.70
C GLN A 79 -17.93 5.86 8.91
N VAL A 80 -16.70 5.69 8.49
CA VAL A 80 -16.07 6.61 7.53
C VAL A 80 -16.58 6.35 6.11
N ASP A 81 -16.48 7.35 5.24
CA ASP A 81 -16.83 7.17 3.82
C ASP A 81 -16.02 6.04 3.20
N GLN A 82 -16.74 5.07 2.62
CA GLN A 82 -16.13 3.87 2.07
C GLN A 82 -15.24 4.14 0.86
N ASN A 83 -15.55 5.19 0.06
CA ASN A 83 -14.74 5.54 -1.10
C ASN A 83 -13.40 6.12 -0.66
N SER A 84 -13.39 7.04 0.31
CA SER A 84 -12.18 7.58 0.93
C SER A 84 -11.36 6.48 1.59
N LEU A 85 -12.01 5.56 2.31
CA LEU A 85 -11.33 4.43 2.95
C LEU A 85 -10.63 3.53 1.94
N LEU A 86 -11.31 3.11 0.89
CA LEU A 86 -10.71 2.29 -0.17
C LEU A 86 -9.61 3.03 -0.90
N LYS A 87 -9.79 4.33 -1.19
CA LYS A 87 -8.80 5.17 -1.84
C LYS A 87 -7.49 5.23 -1.03
N VAL A 88 -7.56 5.54 0.26
CA VAL A 88 -6.34 5.59 1.09
C VAL A 88 -5.70 4.23 1.24
N CYS A 89 -6.48 3.14 1.36
CA CYS A 89 -5.96 1.78 1.41
C CYS A 89 -5.22 1.37 0.13
N LEU A 90 -5.70 1.78 -1.05
CA LEU A 90 -5.07 1.45 -2.32
C LEU A 90 -3.86 2.34 -2.63
N LEU A 91 -3.77 3.53 -2.04
CA LEU A 91 -2.71 4.50 -2.34
C LEU A 91 -1.59 4.57 -1.30
N HIS A 92 -1.80 4.13 -0.03
CA HIS A 92 -0.87 4.41 1.07
C HIS A 92 0.57 3.88 0.89
N GLN A 93 0.77 2.86 0.06
CA GLN A 93 2.09 2.29 -0.22
C GLN A 93 2.47 2.26 -1.70
N VAL A 94 1.77 2.97 -2.59
CA VAL A 94 2.16 3.04 -4.02
C VAL A 94 3.56 3.61 -4.22
N GLY A 95 4.09 4.35 -3.25
CA GLY A 95 5.48 4.80 -3.20
C GLY A 95 6.52 3.67 -3.23
N LYS A 96 6.11 2.42 -3.04
CA LYS A 96 6.98 1.24 -3.20
C LYS A 96 7.14 0.78 -4.65
N ALA A 97 6.41 1.33 -5.61
CA ALA A 97 6.42 0.89 -7.01
C ALA A 97 7.83 0.79 -7.63
N ASN A 98 8.72 1.72 -7.28
CA ASN A 98 10.11 1.74 -7.75
C ASN A 98 11.14 1.66 -6.61
N LEU A 99 10.67 1.36 -5.39
CA LEU A 99 11.51 1.45 -4.18
C LEU A 99 12.51 0.30 -4.08
N TYR A 100 12.18 -0.84 -4.66
CA TYR A 100 12.99 -2.06 -4.54
C TYR A 100 13.55 -2.49 -5.89
N ILE A 101 14.76 -3.03 -5.85
CA ILE A 101 15.44 -3.68 -6.96
C ILE A 101 15.83 -5.10 -6.53
N ASP A 102 16.13 -5.97 -7.47
CA ASP A 102 16.62 -7.31 -7.18
C ASP A 102 17.85 -7.28 -6.28
N GLY A 103 17.80 -8.07 -5.22
CA GLY A 103 18.93 -8.26 -4.33
C GLY A 103 20.02 -9.14 -4.96
N PRO A 104 21.28 -8.99 -4.52
CA PRO A 104 22.36 -9.83 -5.00
C PRO A 104 22.19 -11.29 -4.53
N GLU A 105 22.70 -12.24 -5.30
CA GLU A 105 22.52 -13.68 -5.07
C GLU A 105 22.94 -14.16 -3.66
N TRP A 106 23.99 -13.57 -3.10
CA TRP A 106 24.43 -13.89 -1.74
C TRP A 106 23.41 -13.46 -0.68
N ALA A 107 22.70 -12.34 -0.90
CA ALA A 107 21.66 -11.87 0.02
C ALA A 107 20.38 -12.71 -0.11
N LYS A 108 20.02 -13.12 -1.33
CA LYS A 108 18.88 -14.02 -1.59
C LYS A 108 19.03 -15.35 -0.86
N LYS A 109 20.25 -15.90 -0.79
CA LYS A 109 20.54 -17.12 -0.01
C LYS A 109 20.27 -16.96 1.49
N ASN A 110 20.26 -15.73 1.99
CA ASN A 110 19.94 -15.39 3.37
C ASN A 110 18.52 -14.81 3.53
N GLY A 111 17.64 -15.05 2.57
CA GLY A 111 16.24 -14.63 2.61
C GLY A 111 16.00 -13.13 2.32
N LYS A 112 17.01 -12.36 1.87
CA LYS A 112 16.85 -10.98 1.44
C LYS A 112 16.75 -10.95 -0.10
N PHE A 113 15.54 -10.95 -0.63
CA PHE A 113 15.28 -11.05 -2.07
C PHE A 113 15.46 -9.73 -2.81
N TYR A 114 15.19 -8.61 -2.13
CA TYR A 114 15.24 -7.28 -2.73
C TYR A 114 16.11 -6.33 -1.93
N ASP A 115 16.64 -5.32 -2.61
CA ASP A 115 17.40 -4.23 -2.01
C ASP A 115 16.72 -2.88 -2.30
N PHE A 116 17.11 -1.82 -1.59
CA PHE A 116 16.59 -0.49 -1.85
C PHE A 116 17.22 0.11 -3.11
N ASN A 117 16.39 0.76 -3.92
CA ASN A 117 16.82 1.51 -5.07
C ASN A 117 17.49 2.84 -4.64
N ASN A 118 18.81 2.85 -4.60
CA ASN A 118 19.61 3.99 -4.16
C ASN A 118 19.65 5.18 -5.15
N LYS A 119 19.01 5.04 -6.32
CA LYS A 119 18.85 6.14 -7.28
C LYS A 119 17.66 7.05 -6.95
N LEU A 120 16.81 6.65 -6.02
CA LEU A 120 15.65 7.43 -5.60
C LEU A 120 16.04 8.44 -4.51
N VAL A 121 15.40 9.61 -4.56
CA VAL A 121 15.49 10.61 -3.47
C VAL A 121 14.94 9.99 -2.18
N SER A 122 15.60 10.25 -1.05
CA SER A 122 15.16 9.74 0.25
C SER A 122 13.81 10.34 0.65
N MET A 123 12.82 9.49 0.82
CA MET A 123 11.47 9.83 1.30
C MET A 123 10.91 8.65 2.08
N ARG A 124 10.04 8.91 3.05
CA ARG A 124 9.20 7.85 3.64
C ARG A 124 8.24 7.29 2.59
N VAL A 125 7.78 6.07 2.80
CA VAL A 125 6.84 5.43 1.85
C VAL A 125 5.55 6.23 1.73
N SER A 126 5.00 6.73 2.85
CA SER A 126 3.81 7.58 2.87
C SER A 126 3.99 8.86 2.04
N GLU A 127 5.09 9.58 2.26
CA GLU A 127 5.41 10.82 1.55
C GLU A 127 5.60 10.58 0.05
N ARG A 128 6.30 9.50 -0.32
CA ARG A 128 6.47 9.10 -1.73
C ARG A 128 5.16 8.69 -2.38
N SER A 129 4.28 8.02 -1.63
CA SER A 129 2.95 7.65 -2.13
C SER A 129 2.11 8.88 -2.46
N ILE A 130 2.08 9.86 -1.57
CA ILE A 130 1.40 11.14 -1.79
C ILE A 130 2.03 11.86 -2.98
N TYR A 131 3.38 11.95 -3.03
CA TYR A 131 4.09 12.60 -4.12
C TYR A 131 3.74 11.97 -5.47
N TYR A 132 3.78 10.64 -5.59
CA TYR A 132 3.44 9.94 -6.83
C TYR A 132 1.99 10.20 -7.25
N ALA A 133 1.05 10.13 -6.31
CA ALA A 133 -0.36 10.37 -6.59
C ALA A 133 -0.63 11.82 -7.02
N THR A 134 -0.16 12.81 -6.24
CA THR A 134 -0.43 14.23 -6.53
C THR A 134 0.27 14.72 -7.78
N SER A 135 1.49 14.27 -8.06
CA SER A 135 2.23 14.61 -9.29
C SER A 135 1.56 14.07 -10.56
N ASN A 136 0.63 13.11 -10.42
CA ASN A 136 -0.14 12.55 -11.52
C ASN A 136 -1.64 12.92 -11.43
N GLY A 137 -1.97 14.04 -10.77
CA GLY A 137 -3.30 14.62 -10.78
C GLY A 137 -4.31 14.00 -9.80
N ILE A 138 -3.88 13.15 -8.88
CA ILE A 138 -4.75 12.62 -7.83
C ILE A 138 -4.84 13.66 -6.70
N THR A 139 -6.05 14.07 -6.38
CA THR A 139 -6.33 14.98 -5.26
C THR A 139 -6.72 14.20 -4.02
N PHE A 140 -6.50 14.79 -2.84
CA PHE A 140 -6.88 14.23 -1.55
C PHE A 140 -7.68 15.25 -0.76
N THR A 141 -8.62 14.79 0.05
CA THR A 141 -9.13 15.59 1.17
C THR A 141 -8.04 15.70 2.24
N GLU A 142 -8.17 16.65 3.16
CA GLU A 142 -7.24 16.79 4.29
C GLU A 142 -7.14 15.50 5.10
N GLU A 143 -8.28 14.86 5.34
CA GLU A 143 -8.35 13.60 6.08
C GLU A 143 -7.67 12.43 5.35
N GLU A 144 -7.90 12.28 4.03
CA GLU A 144 -7.22 11.27 3.20
C GLU A 144 -5.70 11.49 3.17
N TYR A 145 -5.29 12.76 3.00
CA TYR A 145 -3.88 13.15 3.03
C TYR A 145 -3.24 12.80 4.38
N GLY A 146 -3.88 13.20 5.48
CA GLY A 146 -3.43 12.93 6.84
C GLY A 146 -3.35 11.43 7.14
N ALA A 147 -4.36 10.65 6.73
CA ALA A 147 -4.38 9.20 6.92
C ALA A 147 -3.17 8.51 6.26
N ILE A 148 -2.84 8.89 5.01
CA ILE A 148 -1.67 8.34 4.31
C ILE A 148 -0.36 8.88 4.91
N LEU A 149 -0.28 10.18 5.20
CA LEU A 149 0.94 10.81 5.73
C LEU A 149 1.36 10.22 7.06
N MET A 150 0.37 9.94 7.94
CA MET A 150 0.59 9.46 9.31
C MET A 150 0.71 7.94 9.40
N PHE A 151 0.48 7.23 8.31
CA PHE A 151 0.43 5.78 8.25
C PHE A 151 1.71 5.10 8.78
N ASP A 152 2.89 5.57 8.38
CA ASP A 152 4.19 5.00 8.74
C ASP A 152 4.96 5.84 9.79
N LYS A 153 4.31 6.82 10.40
CA LYS A 153 4.87 7.63 11.49
C LYS A 153 4.53 6.99 12.82
N THR A 154 5.57 6.59 13.54
CA THR A 154 5.48 6.00 14.90
C THR A 154 6.12 6.89 15.95
N ASP A 155 6.39 8.15 15.60
CA ASP A 155 7.12 9.10 16.46
C ASP A 155 6.18 9.65 17.53
N ASP A 156 6.55 9.56 18.81
CA ASP A 156 5.75 10.01 19.95
C ASP A 156 5.39 11.50 19.89
N LYS A 157 6.23 12.31 19.24
CA LYS A 157 5.94 13.74 19.01
C LYS A 157 4.70 14.00 18.17
N MET A 158 4.25 13.01 17.37
CA MET A 158 3.05 13.12 16.57
C MET A 158 1.78 12.68 17.33
N ALA A 159 1.92 12.13 18.52
CA ALA A 159 0.79 11.76 19.39
C ALA A 159 -0.03 12.97 19.87
N GLU A 160 0.54 14.17 19.78
CA GLU A 160 -0.13 15.43 20.11
C GLU A 160 -1.17 15.85 19.04
N TYR A 161 -1.11 15.28 17.84
CA TYR A 161 -2.00 15.60 16.76
C TYR A 161 -3.17 14.62 16.68
N HIS A 162 -4.34 15.16 16.36
CA HIS A 162 -5.53 14.33 16.14
C HIS A 162 -5.30 13.37 14.95
N ASN A 163 -5.45 12.08 15.22
CA ASN A 163 -5.48 11.05 14.18
C ASN A 163 -6.92 10.78 13.80
N SER A 164 -7.25 10.85 12.52
CA SER A 164 -8.62 10.60 12.08
C SER A 164 -8.97 9.11 12.18
N LEU A 165 -10.26 8.81 12.35
CA LEU A 165 -10.76 7.44 12.33
C LEU A 165 -10.38 6.72 11.02
N LEU A 166 -10.37 7.43 9.90
CA LEU A 166 -9.90 6.93 8.61
C LEU A 166 -8.45 6.44 8.69
N GLY A 167 -7.57 7.23 9.32
CA GLY A 167 -6.17 6.87 9.55
C GLY A 167 -6.00 5.68 10.49
N ASP A 168 -6.80 5.60 11.55
CA ASP A 168 -6.76 4.50 12.51
C ASP A 168 -7.22 3.18 11.88
N ILE A 169 -8.31 3.19 11.10
CA ILE A 169 -8.76 2.00 10.36
C ILE A 169 -7.68 1.55 9.37
N LEU A 170 -7.04 2.47 8.64
CA LEU A 170 -5.94 2.15 7.72
C LEU A 170 -4.78 1.47 8.45
N LYS A 171 -4.31 2.03 9.59
CA LYS A 171 -3.22 1.45 10.40
C LYS A 171 -3.57 0.06 10.92
N MET A 172 -4.77 -0.11 11.47
CA MET A 172 -5.25 -1.40 11.95
C MET A 172 -5.33 -2.43 10.83
N ALA A 173 -5.92 -2.07 9.70
CA ALA A 173 -6.07 -2.94 8.54
C ALA A 173 -4.72 -3.40 8.00
N ASN A 174 -3.75 -2.48 7.90
CA ASN A 174 -2.38 -2.80 7.49
C ASN A 174 -1.69 -3.76 8.48
N LEU A 175 -1.83 -3.53 9.78
CA LEU A 175 -1.27 -4.42 10.80
C LEU A 175 -1.83 -5.84 10.69
N PHE A 176 -3.15 -5.98 10.51
CA PHE A 176 -3.79 -7.28 10.35
C PHE A 176 -3.40 -7.96 9.04
N ALA A 177 -3.31 -7.21 7.93
CA ALA A 177 -2.83 -7.72 6.65
C ALA A 177 -1.41 -8.32 6.80
N ILE A 178 -0.46 -7.57 7.38
CA ILE A 178 0.90 -8.02 7.63
C ILE A 178 0.94 -9.30 8.49
N LYS A 179 0.16 -9.34 9.57
CA LYS A 179 0.10 -10.54 10.44
C LYS A 179 -0.41 -11.75 9.67
N HIS A 180 -1.51 -11.60 8.93
CA HIS A 180 -2.06 -12.65 8.10
C HIS A 180 -1.04 -13.16 7.07
N GLU A 181 -0.38 -12.26 6.34
CA GLU A 181 0.60 -12.59 5.31
C GLU A 181 1.82 -13.33 5.86
N LYS A 182 2.16 -13.13 7.13
CA LYS A 182 3.21 -13.89 7.81
C LYS A 182 2.76 -15.30 8.25
N THR A 183 1.47 -15.52 8.44
CA THR A 183 0.94 -16.81 8.92
C THR A 183 0.60 -17.80 7.82
N ILE A 184 0.34 -17.33 6.60
CA ILE A 184 -0.01 -18.16 5.43
C ILE A 184 1.21 -18.62 4.60
N LYS A 185 2.40 -18.51 5.18
CA LYS A 185 3.67 -18.96 4.55
C LYS A 185 3.81 -20.46 4.54
#